data_fed1aa60d5a4c49f2c73b524a58c2c08
#
_entry.id   fed1aa60d5a4c49f2c73b524a58c2c08
#
_cell.length_a   1.000
_cell.length_b   1.000
_cell.length_c   1.000
_cell.angle_alpha   90.00
_cell.angle_beta   90.00
_cell.angle_gamma   90.00
#
_symmetry.space_group_name_H-M   'P 1'
#
loop_
_entity.id
_entity.type
_entity.pdbx_description
1 polymer ?
#
loop_
_entity_poly.entity_id
_entity_poly.type
_entity_poly.pdbx_seq_one_letter_code
_entity_poly.pdbx_strand_id
1 'polypeptide(L)'
;MIVYAESDEAQGTLDWQRARLGKITGSKCGDLMVKGRAKDEIFGATARDYLYDLASQRCMNPMILESDEEFQKYLDAEVEINSKAIRLGHEREPEAREFFSNLYDVEVFEVVSCQHDEIEGFAASPDGVVIEDGRPTAVVEIKSTGMKNFFKYKVEVKDAEGLKKANSTYYWQVMAEMMCTGLRKAYFIVYNPYQKEPLHVVEIERNDADCDLLAERIRLANEYIDNLTSDGQ
;
A
#
# COMPACT_ATOMS: atom_id res chain seq x y z
N MET A 1 -5.93 -13.06 4.25
CA MET A 1 -7.42 -12.88 4.30
C MET A 1 -7.75 -11.42 4.03
N ILE A 2 -8.71 -11.14 3.12
CA ILE A 2 -9.17 -9.78 2.81
C ILE A 2 -10.18 -9.35 3.87
N VAL A 3 -9.98 -8.20 4.49
CA VAL A 3 -10.94 -7.58 5.43
C VAL A 3 -11.60 -6.41 4.69
N TYR A 4 -12.88 -6.55 4.40
CA TYR A 4 -13.68 -5.52 3.73
C TYR A 4 -14.12 -4.45 4.72
N ALA A 5 -14.34 -3.25 4.24
CA ALA A 5 -14.96 -2.19 5.01
C ALA A 5 -16.42 -2.53 5.32
N GLU A 6 -16.83 -2.34 6.57
CA GLU A 6 -18.25 -2.39 6.96
C GLU A 6 -18.96 -1.06 6.68
N SER A 7 -18.21 0.00 6.38
CA SER A 7 -18.70 1.35 6.06
C SER A 7 -17.76 2.02 5.05
N ASP A 8 -18.24 3.10 4.41
CA ASP A 8 -17.49 3.86 3.38
C ASP A 8 -16.23 4.61 3.89
N GLU A 9 -15.84 4.44 5.15
CA GLU A 9 -14.70 5.11 5.80
C GLU A 9 -13.81 4.13 6.56
N ALA A 10 -13.30 3.11 5.89
CA ALA A 10 -12.49 2.10 6.58
C ALA A 10 -11.02 2.50 6.72
N GLN A 11 -10.45 3.15 5.72
CA GLN A 11 -9.07 3.61 5.77
C GLN A 11 -8.96 4.92 6.58
N GLY A 12 -7.90 5.03 7.39
CA GLY A 12 -7.69 6.17 8.28
C GLY A 12 -8.30 6.03 9.69
N THR A 13 -9.11 5.00 9.95
CA THR A 13 -9.63 4.70 11.29
C THR A 13 -8.56 4.19 12.25
N LEU A 14 -8.83 4.22 13.56
CA LEU A 14 -7.90 3.65 14.56
C LEU A 14 -7.66 2.15 14.32
N ASP A 15 -8.68 1.41 13.93
CA ASP A 15 -8.56 -0.02 13.63
C ASP A 15 -7.69 -0.27 12.41
N TRP A 16 -7.80 0.55 11.38
CA TRP A 16 -6.92 0.50 10.22
C TRP A 16 -5.47 0.81 10.60
N GLN A 17 -5.23 1.81 11.45
CA GLN A 17 -3.90 2.14 11.96
C GLN A 17 -3.31 0.97 12.79
N ARG A 18 -4.10 0.38 13.69
CA ARG A 18 -3.69 -0.79 14.48
C ARG A 18 -3.37 -2.00 13.60
N ALA A 19 -4.18 -2.25 12.58
CA ALA A 19 -3.98 -3.37 11.66
C ALA A 19 -2.65 -3.31 10.90
N ARG A 20 -2.09 -2.12 10.74
CA ARG A 20 -0.83 -1.84 10.01
C ARG A 20 0.39 -1.72 10.92
N LEU A 21 0.18 -1.47 12.22
CA LEU A 21 1.26 -1.19 13.16
C LEU A 21 2.28 -2.33 13.23
N GLY A 22 3.56 -2.00 13.12
CA GLY A 22 4.67 -2.97 13.14
C GLY A 22 4.74 -3.90 11.93
N LYS A 23 3.92 -3.66 10.90
CA LYS A 23 3.89 -4.47 9.67
C LYS A 23 4.54 -3.76 8.50
N ILE A 24 5.24 -4.50 7.67
CA ILE A 24 5.67 -4.04 6.35
C ILE A 24 4.41 -3.83 5.50
N THR A 25 4.24 -2.63 4.95
CA THR A 25 3.04 -2.26 4.20
C THR A 25 3.32 -2.14 2.71
N GLY A 26 2.31 -2.44 1.87
CA GLY A 26 2.42 -2.42 0.41
C GLY A 26 3.03 -1.13 -0.13
N SER A 27 2.60 0.03 0.38
CA SER A 27 3.10 1.35 -0.05
C SER A 27 4.60 1.59 0.23
N LYS A 28 5.22 0.80 1.12
CA LYS A 28 6.65 0.88 1.48
C LYS A 28 7.50 -0.20 0.82
N CYS A 29 6.88 -1.15 0.12
CA CYS A 29 7.60 -2.24 -0.54
C CYS A 29 8.62 -1.73 -1.58
N GLY A 30 8.32 -0.63 -2.27
CA GLY A 30 9.26 -0.03 -3.22
C GLY A 30 10.57 0.42 -2.59
N ASP A 31 10.54 0.92 -1.37
CA ASP A 31 11.74 1.33 -0.63
C ASP A 31 12.63 0.14 -0.31
N LEU A 32 12.04 -1.02 0.03
CA LEU A 32 12.76 -2.25 0.32
C LEU A 32 13.51 -2.82 -0.90
N MET A 33 13.07 -2.50 -2.11
CA MET A 33 13.73 -2.96 -3.35
C MET A 33 15.00 -2.18 -3.67
N VAL A 34 15.26 -1.06 -2.99
CA VAL A 34 16.48 -0.25 -3.17
C VAL A 34 17.59 -0.83 -2.30
N LYS A 35 18.70 -1.21 -2.96
CA LYS A 35 19.91 -1.68 -2.28
C LYS A 35 20.69 -0.52 -1.66
N GLY A 36 21.44 -0.80 -0.59
CA GLY A 36 22.41 0.12 -0.03
C GLY A 36 23.55 0.43 -1.01
N ARG A 37 24.32 1.48 -0.71
CA ARG A 37 25.44 1.90 -1.56
C ARG A 37 26.69 1.05 -1.34
N ALA A 38 26.93 0.57 -0.12
CA ALA A 38 28.01 -0.35 0.17
C ALA A 38 27.65 -1.78 -0.28
N LYS A 39 28.68 -2.58 -0.59
CA LYS A 39 28.49 -3.93 -1.17
C LYS A 39 27.73 -4.89 -0.22
N ASP A 40 27.89 -4.69 1.08
CA ASP A 40 27.31 -5.47 2.18
C ASP A 40 25.99 -4.89 2.71
N GLU A 41 25.57 -3.71 2.25
CA GLU A 41 24.30 -3.12 2.64
C GLU A 41 23.14 -3.71 1.85
N ILE A 42 22.31 -4.51 2.53
CA ILE A 42 21.10 -5.11 1.94
C ILE A 42 20.07 -4.04 1.57
N PHE A 43 19.86 -3.05 2.44
CA PHE A 43 18.83 -2.01 2.30
C PHE A 43 19.43 -0.62 2.15
N GLY A 44 18.79 0.22 1.31
CA GLY A 44 19.09 1.64 1.20
C GLY A 44 18.73 2.40 2.49
N ALA A 45 19.18 3.65 2.62
CA ALA A 45 18.98 4.45 3.83
C ALA A 45 17.48 4.62 4.17
N THR A 46 16.65 5.00 3.20
CA THR A 46 15.18 5.14 3.39
C THR A 46 14.53 3.86 3.90
N ALA A 47 14.93 2.70 3.35
CA ALA A 47 14.41 1.43 3.82
C ALA A 47 14.86 1.13 5.26
N ARG A 48 16.12 1.41 5.60
CA ARG A 48 16.62 1.20 6.98
C ARG A 48 15.88 2.07 7.99
N ASP A 49 15.67 3.36 7.68
CA ASP A 49 14.89 4.24 8.56
C ASP A 49 13.48 3.68 8.78
N TYR A 50 12.82 3.24 7.72
CA TYR A 50 11.52 2.57 7.84
C TYR A 50 11.57 1.28 8.69
N LEU A 51 12.63 0.48 8.59
CA LEU A 51 12.78 -0.73 9.39
C LEU A 51 13.03 -0.41 10.89
N TYR A 52 13.70 0.69 11.21
CA TYR A 52 13.81 1.19 12.59
C TYR A 52 12.44 1.63 13.13
N ASP A 53 11.61 2.33 12.33
CA ASP A 53 10.25 2.69 12.73
C ASP A 53 9.44 1.43 13.05
N LEU A 54 9.48 0.41 12.20
CA LEU A 54 8.78 -0.86 12.44
C LEU A 54 9.30 -1.60 13.67
N ALA A 55 10.63 -1.62 13.89
CA ALA A 55 11.22 -2.22 15.09
C ALA A 55 10.73 -1.51 16.35
N SER A 56 10.70 -0.18 16.36
CA SER A 56 10.17 0.60 17.49
C SER A 56 8.70 0.32 17.76
N GLN A 57 7.88 0.21 16.71
CA GLN A 57 6.46 -0.15 16.81
C GLN A 57 6.26 -1.57 17.37
N ARG A 58 7.09 -2.55 16.98
CA ARG A 58 7.03 -3.91 17.54
C ARG A 58 7.45 -3.98 19.02
N CYS A 59 8.22 -3.02 19.49
CA CYS A 59 8.62 -2.87 20.90
C CYS A 59 7.68 -1.97 21.72
N MET A 60 6.56 -1.51 21.13
CA MET A 60 5.60 -0.65 21.81
C MET A 60 4.99 -1.33 23.04
N ASN A 61 4.71 -0.54 24.09
CA ASN A 61 3.98 -1.00 25.26
C ASN A 61 2.57 -1.48 24.85
N PRO A 62 2.21 -2.77 25.06
CA PRO A 62 0.91 -3.30 24.65
C PRO A 62 -0.29 -2.54 25.22
N MET A 63 -0.19 -1.91 26.38
CA MET A 63 -1.26 -1.12 27.00
C MET A 63 -1.71 0.06 26.14
N ILE A 64 -0.81 0.59 25.28
CA ILE A 64 -1.17 1.68 24.35
C ILE A 64 -2.17 1.17 23.31
N LEU A 65 -2.06 -0.08 22.90
CA LEU A 65 -2.93 -0.68 21.88
C LEU A 65 -4.32 -1.05 22.42
N GLU A 66 -4.45 -1.22 23.74
CA GLU A 66 -5.70 -1.60 24.40
C GLU A 66 -6.67 -0.43 24.61
N SER A 67 -6.17 0.82 24.54
CA SER A 67 -6.95 2.04 24.74
C SER A 67 -6.97 2.90 23.48
N ASP A 68 -8.17 3.24 23.00
CA ASP A 68 -8.33 4.15 21.86
C ASP A 68 -7.74 5.54 22.17
N GLU A 69 -7.91 6.02 23.41
CA GLU A 69 -7.38 7.32 23.83
C GLU A 69 -5.86 7.35 23.82
N GLU A 70 -5.20 6.32 24.38
CA GLU A 70 -3.74 6.25 24.42
C GLU A 70 -3.15 6.00 23.02
N PHE A 71 -3.82 5.19 22.21
CA PHE A 71 -3.39 4.95 20.83
C PHE A 71 -3.55 6.22 19.97
N GLN A 72 -4.63 6.98 20.13
CA GLN A 72 -4.79 8.27 19.44
C GLN A 72 -3.70 9.27 19.88
N LYS A 73 -3.37 9.36 21.16
CA LYS A 73 -2.26 10.22 21.64
C LYS A 73 -0.93 9.83 21.01
N TYR A 74 -0.66 8.54 20.88
CA TYR A 74 0.53 8.03 20.17
C TYR A 74 0.53 8.48 18.71
N LEU A 75 -0.59 8.28 18.00
CA LEU A 75 -0.70 8.70 16.60
C LEU A 75 -0.48 10.20 16.42
N ASP A 76 -1.06 11.02 17.29
CA ASP A 76 -0.93 12.47 17.24
C ASP A 76 0.50 12.95 17.54
N ALA A 77 1.26 12.20 18.35
CA ALA A 77 2.60 12.56 18.77
C ALA A 77 3.69 12.07 17.78
N GLU A 78 3.53 10.86 17.24
CA GLU A 78 4.61 10.15 16.55
C GLU A 78 4.35 9.98 15.04
N VAL A 79 3.07 10.04 14.60
CA VAL A 79 2.74 9.82 13.20
C VAL A 79 2.47 11.15 12.51
N GLU A 80 3.40 11.58 11.66
CA GLU A 80 3.19 12.72 10.76
C GLU A 80 2.15 12.35 9.69
N ILE A 81 0.86 12.55 10.00
CA ILE A 81 -0.25 12.14 9.12
C ILE A 81 -0.49 13.12 7.95
N ASN A 82 0.17 14.29 7.89
CA ASN A 82 -0.38 15.39 7.12
C ASN A 82 0.52 16.03 6.06
N SER A 83 0.82 15.32 4.97
CA SER A 83 1.05 16.08 3.74
C SER A 83 -0.32 16.42 3.10
N LYS A 84 -0.49 17.65 2.61
CA LYS A 84 -1.67 18.09 1.85
C LYS A 84 -2.01 17.10 0.70
N ALA A 85 -1.00 16.47 0.12
CA ALA A 85 -1.16 15.52 -0.97
C ALA A 85 -1.82 14.22 -0.49
N ILE A 86 -1.44 13.70 0.68
CA ILE A 86 -2.04 12.47 1.25
C ILE A 86 -3.51 12.72 1.56
N ARG A 87 -3.81 13.82 2.27
CA ARG A 87 -5.20 14.16 2.60
C ARG A 87 -6.07 14.33 1.35
N LEU A 88 -5.58 15.04 0.34
CA LEU A 88 -6.31 15.23 -0.92
C LEU A 88 -6.47 13.92 -1.70
N GLY A 89 -5.54 12.97 -1.54
CA GLY A 89 -5.65 11.61 -2.05
C GLY A 89 -6.87 10.92 -1.47
N HIS A 90 -6.91 10.76 -0.16
CA HIS A 90 -8.03 10.11 0.55
C HIS A 90 -9.38 10.78 0.29
N GLU A 91 -9.44 12.12 0.26
CA GLU A 91 -10.68 12.86 -0.05
C GLU A 91 -11.23 12.54 -1.45
N ARG A 92 -10.40 12.12 -2.40
CA ARG A 92 -10.76 11.87 -3.80
C ARG A 92 -10.89 10.40 -4.18
N GLU A 93 -10.43 9.50 -3.35
CA GLU A 93 -10.50 8.05 -3.62
C GLU A 93 -11.93 7.56 -3.80
N PRO A 94 -12.94 7.96 -2.98
CA PRO A 94 -14.32 7.54 -3.18
C PRO A 94 -14.89 7.97 -4.54
N GLU A 95 -14.63 9.23 -4.94
CA GLU A 95 -15.08 9.76 -6.22
C GLU A 95 -14.43 9.02 -7.40
N ALA A 96 -13.12 8.76 -7.32
CA ALA A 96 -12.40 8.02 -8.36
C ALA A 96 -12.89 6.56 -8.46
N ARG A 97 -13.20 5.93 -7.33
CA ARG A 97 -13.73 4.57 -7.25
C ARG A 97 -15.12 4.49 -7.90
N GLU A 98 -16.00 5.45 -7.60
CA GLU A 98 -17.33 5.55 -8.21
C GLU A 98 -17.24 5.77 -9.73
N PHE A 99 -16.37 6.66 -10.19
CA PHE A 99 -16.12 6.87 -11.63
C PHE A 99 -15.65 5.59 -12.33
N PHE A 100 -14.71 4.88 -11.71
CA PHE A 100 -14.21 3.63 -12.26
C PHE A 100 -15.29 2.54 -12.30
N SER A 101 -16.03 2.38 -11.20
CA SER A 101 -17.14 1.42 -11.08
C SER A 101 -18.19 1.64 -12.19
N ASN A 102 -18.60 2.89 -12.40
CA ASN A 102 -19.56 3.25 -13.43
C ASN A 102 -19.01 3.07 -14.87
N LEU A 103 -17.73 3.39 -15.10
CA LEU A 103 -17.11 3.32 -16.42
C LEU A 103 -16.93 1.87 -16.90
N TYR A 104 -16.62 0.95 -15.99
CA TYR A 104 -16.35 -0.46 -16.28
C TYR A 104 -17.52 -1.38 -15.99
N ASP A 105 -18.63 -0.83 -15.46
CA ASP A 105 -19.82 -1.59 -15.03
C ASP A 105 -19.44 -2.74 -14.06
N VAL A 106 -18.62 -2.41 -13.05
CA VAL A 106 -18.12 -3.33 -12.02
C VAL A 106 -18.43 -2.82 -10.62
N GLU A 107 -18.59 -3.74 -9.68
CA GLU A 107 -18.73 -3.42 -8.28
C GLU A 107 -17.34 -3.38 -7.61
N VAL A 108 -17.04 -2.31 -6.87
CA VAL A 108 -15.76 -2.14 -6.18
C VAL A 108 -15.99 -1.94 -4.69
N PHE A 109 -15.43 -2.86 -3.90
CA PHE A 109 -15.49 -2.79 -2.43
C PHE A 109 -14.18 -2.24 -1.87
N GLU A 110 -14.31 -1.34 -0.90
CA GLU A 110 -13.17 -0.83 -0.15
C GLU A 110 -12.57 -1.93 0.75
N VAL A 111 -11.26 -1.93 0.88
CA VAL A 111 -10.52 -2.91 1.68
C VAL A 111 -9.85 -2.22 2.86
N VAL A 112 -10.11 -2.70 4.07
CA VAL A 112 -9.43 -2.22 5.28
C VAL A 112 -7.97 -2.69 5.28
N SER A 113 -7.76 -3.99 5.19
CA SER A 113 -6.43 -4.60 5.23
C SER A 113 -6.47 -6.03 4.69
N CYS A 114 -5.38 -6.40 4.03
CA CYS A 114 -5.07 -7.78 3.65
C CYS A 114 -3.73 -8.17 4.24
N GLN A 115 -3.71 -9.21 5.06
CA GLN A 115 -2.45 -9.81 5.52
C GLN A 115 -2.03 -10.91 4.57
N HIS A 116 -0.73 -11.02 4.31
CA HIS A 116 -0.19 -12.13 3.53
C HIS A 116 -0.32 -13.43 4.34
N ASP A 117 -0.77 -14.50 3.70
CA ASP A 117 -1.09 -15.75 4.41
C ASP A 117 0.18 -16.48 4.92
N GLU A 118 1.32 -16.33 4.24
CA GLU A 118 2.56 -17.06 4.55
C GLU A 118 3.70 -16.17 5.08
N ILE A 119 3.64 -14.86 4.90
CA ILE A 119 4.69 -13.94 5.36
C ILE A 119 4.15 -13.12 6.51
N GLU A 120 4.58 -13.48 7.71
CA GLU A 120 4.21 -12.75 8.91
C GLU A 120 4.71 -11.30 8.86
N GLY A 121 3.96 -10.38 9.47
CA GLY A 121 4.32 -8.97 9.50
C GLY A 121 4.26 -8.27 8.14
N PHE A 122 3.59 -8.84 7.14
CA PHE A 122 3.36 -8.23 5.84
C PHE A 122 1.87 -8.05 5.54
N ALA A 123 1.48 -6.83 5.20
CA ALA A 123 0.10 -6.46 4.90
C ALA A 123 0.03 -5.40 3.81
N ALA A 124 -1.12 -5.34 3.15
CA ALA A 124 -1.46 -4.28 2.21
C ALA A 124 -2.89 -3.79 2.46
N SER A 125 -3.19 -2.57 2.03
CA SER A 125 -4.53 -1.99 2.06
C SER A 125 -4.79 -1.36 0.69
N PRO A 126 -5.20 -2.16 -0.31
CA PRO A 126 -5.59 -1.61 -1.59
C PRO A 126 -6.80 -0.68 -1.44
N ASP A 127 -6.94 0.30 -2.34
CA ASP A 127 -8.04 1.26 -2.31
C ASP A 127 -9.39 0.59 -2.65
N GLY A 128 -9.33 -0.63 -3.19
CA GLY A 128 -10.50 -1.47 -3.40
C GLY A 128 -10.19 -2.80 -4.04
N VAL A 129 -11.23 -3.62 -4.16
CA VAL A 129 -11.24 -4.84 -4.97
C VAL A 129 -12.50 -4.87 -5.82
N VAL A 130 -12.34 -5.30 -7.07
CA VAL A 130 -13.46 -5.57 -7.99
C VAL A 130 -14.11 -6.88 -7.58
N ILE A 131 -15.43 -6.88 -7.47
CA ILE A 131 -16.24 -8.07 -7.22
C ILE A 131 -17.02 -8.41 -8.48
N GLU A 132 -16.86 -9.63 -8.99
CA GLU A 132 -17.63 -10.21 -10.09
C GLU A 132 -18.18 -11.55 -9.64
N ASP A 133 -19.47 -11.78 -9.86
CA ASP A 133 -20.17 -12.98 -9.41
C ASP A 133 -19.96 -13.32 -7.91
N GLY A 134 -19.89 -12.26 -7.07
CA GLY A 134 -19.70 -12.38 -5.62
C GLY A 134 -18.29 -12.78 -5.19
N ARG A 135 -17.30 -12.66 -6.07
CA ARG A 135 -15.89 -13.01 -5.79
C ARG A 135 -14.95 -11.87 -6.14
N PRO A 136 -13.89 -11.63 -5.35
CA PRO A 136 -12.86 -10.67 -5.70
C PRO A 136 -12.06 -11.16 -6.92
N THR A 137 -11.92 -10.30 -7.93
CA THR A 137 -11.26 -10.63 -9.21
C THR A 137 -10.05 -9.78 -9.51
N ALA A 138 -10.03 -8.53 -9.04
CA ALA A 138 -8.90 -7.62 -9.26
C ALA A 138 -8.74 -6.65 -8.10
N VAL A 139 -7.49 -6.25 -7.86
CA VAL A 139 -7.13 -5.14 -6.96
C VAL A 139 -7.40 -3.80 -7.66
N VAL A 140 -7.78 -2.79 -6.91
CA VAL A 140 -7.88 -1.39 -7.36
C VAL A 140 -6.94 -0.55 -6.52
N GLU A 141 -6.01 0.15 -7.18
CA GLU A 141 -5.09 1.11 -6.57
C GLU A 141 -5.24 2.47 -7.26
N ILE A 142 -5.56 3.51 -6.49
CA ILE A 142 -5.91 4.85 -7.00
C ILE A 142 -4.83 5.86 -6.60
N LYS A 143 -4.38 6.65 -7.56
CA LYS A 143 -3.45 7.76 -7.32
C LYS A 143 -4.05 9.08 -7.79
N SER A 144 -4.51 9.90 -6.85
CA SER A 144 -4.91 11.27 -7.13
C SER A 144 -3.70 12.16 -7.36
N THR A 145 -3.56 12.73 -8.55
CA THR A 145 -2.37 13.50 -8.94
C THR A 145 -2.72 14.89 -9.47
N GLY A 146 -1.75 15.81 -9.42
CA GLY A 146 -1.89 17.10 -10.10
C GLY A 146 -1.90 16.94 -11.62
N MET A 147 -2.45 17.92 -12.34
CA MET A 147 -2.69 17.90 -13.80
C MET A 147 -1.47 17.47 -14.62
N LYS A 148 -0.28 18.01 -14.32
CA LYS A 148 0.96 17.68 -15.01
C LYS A 148 1.33 16.21 -14.86
N ASN A 149 1.25 15.68 -13.64
CA ASN A 149 1.59 14.28 -13.36
C ASN A 149 0.54 13.33 -13.94
N PHE A 150 -0.74 13.68 -13.85
CA PHE A 150 -1.80 12.94 -14.51
C PHE A 150 -1.50 12.76 -16.01
N PHE A 151 -1.21 13.86 -16.70
CA PHE A 151 -0.93 13.82 -18.13
C PHE A 151 0.34 13.01 -18.43
N LYS A 152 1.38 13.11 -17.59
CA LYS A 152 2.59 12.30 -17.71
C LYS A 152 2.26 10.81 -17.62
N TYR A 153 1.51 10.38 -16.60
CA TYR A 153 1.07 8.98 -16.47
C TYR A 153 0.24 8.54 -17.67
N LYS A 154 -0.71 9.38 -18.11
CA LYS A 154 -1.56 9.07 -19.28
C LYS A 154 -0.75 8.81 -20.56
N VAL A 155 0.40 9.47 -20.73
CA VAL A 155 1.27 9.30 -21.89
C VAL A 155 2.24 8.14 -21.72
N GLU A 156 2.91 8.05 -20.57
CA GLU A 156 4.07 7.16 -20.35
C GLU A 156 3.69 5.77 -19.82
N VAL A 157 2.55 5.63 -19.12
CA VAL A 157 2.17 4.39 -18.44
C VAL A 157 0.99 3.75 -19.17
N LYS A 158 1.26 2.66 -19.89
CA LYS A 158 0.25 1.91 -20.65
C LYS A 158 0.11 0.46 -20.19
N ASP A 159 1.08 0.00 -19.41
CA ASP A 159 1.19 -1.36 -18.93
C ASP A 159 2.05 -1.40 -17.65
N ALA A 160 2.27 -2.60 -17.14
CA ALA A 160 3.07 -2.85 -15.94
C ALA A 160 4.52 -2.35 -16.07
N GLU A 161 5.15 -2.55 -17.23
CA GLU A 161 6.53 -2.12 -17.48
C GLU A 161 6.64 -0.59 -17.54
N GLY A 162 5.65 0.06 -18.16
CA GLY A 162 5.52 1.51 -18.16
C GLY A 162 5.40 2.06 -16.73
N LEU A 163 4.58 1.43 -15.87
CA LEU A 163 4.46 1.81 -14.48
C LEU A 163 5.78 1.60 -13.71
N LYS A 164 6.41 0.43 -13.86
CA LYS A 164 7.68 0.10 -13.22
C LYS A 164 8.78 1.11 -13.56
N LYS A 165 8.81 1.56 -14.81
CA LYS A 165 9.76 2.57 -15.30
C LYS A 165 9.43 3.99 -14.83
N ALA A 166 8.17 4.39 -14.86
CA ALA A 166 7.73 5.72 -14.49
C ALA A 166 7.74 5.96 -12.98
N ASN A 167 7.34 4.94 -12.20
CA ASN A 167 7.32 4.95 -10.75
C ASN A 167 7.40 3.52 -10.19
N SER A 168 8.60 3.06 -9.91
CA SER A 168 8.83 1.72 -9.38
C SER A 168 8.18 1.50 -8.01
N THR A 169 8.02 2.54 -7.18
CA THR A 169 7.35 2.43 -5.87
C THR A 169 5.90 2.01 -6.02
N TYR A 170 5.16 2.63 -6.94
CA TYR A 170 3.77 2.26 -7.21
C TYR A 170 3.66 0.87 -7.83
N TYR A 171 4.60 0.49 -8.70
CA TYR A 171 4.64 -0.85 -9.25
C TYR A 171 4.78 -1.91 -8.15
N TRP A 172 5.73 -1.74 -7.22
CA TRP A 172 5.95 -2.67 -6.12
C TRP A 172 4.80 -2.66 -5.11
N GLN A 173 4.12 -1.52 -4.93
CA GLN A 173 2.90 -1.44 -4.13
C GLN A 173 1.80 -2.33 -4.73
N VAL A 174 1.52 -2.23 -6.03
CA VAL A 174 0.51 -3.05 -6.72
C VAL A 174 0.87 -4.54 -6.67
N MET A 175 2.17 -4.91 -6.85
CA MET A 175 2.60 -6.30 -6.67
C MET A 175 2.34 -6.80 -5.25
N ALA A 176 2.67 -5.99 -4.22
CA ALA A 176 2.44 -6.30 -2.80
C ALA A 176 0.95 -6.53 -2.49
N GLU A 177 0.08 -5.70 -3.05
CA GLU A 177 -1.37 -5.82 -2.89
C GLU A 177 -1.91 -7.11 -3.51
N MET A 178 -1.46 -7.46 -4.73
CA MET A 178 -1.80 -8.72 -5.35
C MET A 178 -1.25 -9.94 -4.59
N MET A 179 -0.09 -9.82 -3.93
CA MET A 179 0.44 -10.87 -3.06
C MET A 179 -0.44 -11.07 -1.82
N CYS A 180 -0.82 -9.99 -1.13
CA CYS A 180 -1.63 -10.06 0.09
C CYS A 180 -3.07 -10.50 -0.17
N THR A 181 -3.64 -10.14 -1.32
CA THR A 181 -5.00 -10.53 -1.71
C THR A 181 -5.08 -11.91 -2.36
N GLY A 182 -3.96 -12.43 -2.88
CA GLY A 182 -3.92 -13.64 -3.71
C GLY A 182 -4.45 -13.42 -5.14
N LEU A 183 -4.83 -12.18 -5.50
CA LEU A 183 -5.35 -11.86 -6.82
C LEU A 183 -4.23 -11.75 -7.85
N ARG A 184 -4.55 -11.97 -9.12
CA ARG A 184 -3.58 -11.97 -10.22
C ARG A 184 -3.66 -10.75 -11.12
N LYS A 185 -4.67 -9.90 -10.91
CA LYS A 185 -4.97 -8.73 -11.72
C LYS A 185 -5.12 -7.51 -10.83
N ALA A 186 -4.68 -6.36 -11.31
CA ALA A 186 -4.92 -5.08 -10.68
C ALA A 186 -5.31 -4.02 -11.71
N TYR A 187 -6.08 -3.04 -11.28
CA TYR A 187 -6.32 -1.79 -11.98
C TYR A 187 -5.56 -0.67 -11.25
N PHE A 188 -4.50 -0.17 -11.89
CA PHE A 188 -3.82 1.04 -11.44
C PHE A 188 -4.51 2.24 -12.06
N ILE A 189 -5.09 3.10 -11.22
CA ILE A 189 -5.92 4.22 -11.62
C ILE A 189 -5.23 5.53 -11.25
N VAL A 190 -5.03 6.41 -12.23
CA VAL A 190 -4.62 7.78 -11.98
C VAL A 190 -5.83 8.68 -12.16
N TYR A 191 -6.14 9.48 -11.12
CA TYR A 191 -7.32 10.32 -11.08
C TYR A 191 -6.96 11.81 -10.99
N ASN A 192 -7.69 12.63 -11.77
CA ASN A 192 -7.70 14.07 -11.62
C ASN A 192 -9.04 14.66 -12.08
N PRO A 193 -9.86 15.23 -11.18
CA PRO A 193 -11.21 15.71 -11.50
C PRO A 193 -11.23 16.91 -12.47
N TYR A 194 -10.10 17.58 -12.66
CA TYR A 194 -10.01 18.75 -13.55
C TYR A 194 -9.64 18.40 -14.99
N GLN A 195 -9.47 17.11 -15.30
CA GLN A 195 -9.23 16.64 -16.65
C GLN A 195 -10.55 16.36 -17.37
N LYS A 196 -10.57 16.55 -18.69
CA LYS A 196 -11.74 16.22 -19.52
C LYS A 196 -12.14 14.75 -19.42
N GLU A 197 -11.14 13.87 -19.32
CA GLU A 197 -11.26 12.45 -18.99
C GLU A 197 -10.55 12.27 -17.66
N PRO A 198 -11.28 12.18 -16.54
CA PRO A 198 -10.67 12.28 -15.21
C PRO A 198 -9.92 11.03 -14.79
N LEU A 199 -10.12 9.88 -15.43
CA LEU A 199 -9.45 8.63 -15.17
C LEU A 199 -8.45 8.26 -16.26
N HIS A 200 -7.31 7.72 -15.83
CA HIS A 200 -6.42 6.93 -16.66
C HIS A 200 -6.23 5.58 -15.96
N VAL A 201 -6.74 4.52 -16.57
CA VAL A 201 -6.76 3.18 -16.01
C VAL A 201 -5.77 2.30 -16.75
N VAL A 202 -4.93 1.59 -15.99
CA VAL A 202 -3.95 0.63 -16.52
C VAL A 202 -4.20 -0.71 -15.88
N GLU A 203 -4.49 -1.71 -16.68
CA GLU A 203 -4.60 -3.10 -16.24
C GLU A 203 -3.20 -3.70 -16.06
N ILE A 204 -2.97 -4.34 -14.93
CA ILE A 204 -1.69 -4.92 -14.55
C ILE A 204 -1.89 -6.37 -14.17
N GLU A 205 -1.16 -7.24 -14.85
CA GLU A 205 -1.06 -8.65 -14.49
C GLU A 205 0.05 -8.87 -13.46
N ARG A 206 -0.17 -9.79 -12.52
CA ARG A 206 0.82 -10.15 -11.50
C ARG A 206 2.03 -10.82 -12.13
N ASN A 207 3.19 -10.27 -11.86
CA ASN A 207 4.47 -10.87 -12.24
C ASN A 207 4.98 -11.74 -11.08
N ASP A 208 4.88 -13.07 -11.24
CA ASP A 208 5.25 -14.00 -10.17
C ASP A 208 6.75 -13.92 -9.83
N ALA A 209 7.63 -13.71 -10.80
CA ALA A 209 9.08 -13.59 -10.54
C ALA A 209 9.41 -12.32 -9.73
N ASP A 210 8.73 -11.20 -9.99
CA ASP A 210 8.86 -9.99 -9.21
C ASP A 210 8.24 -10.16 -7.81
N CYS A 211 7.11 -10.88 -7.70
CA CYS A 211 6.52 -11.21 -6.40
C CYS A 211 7.45 -12.09 -5.54
N ASP A 212 8.11 -13.09 -6.13
CA ASP A 212 9.08 -13.92 -5.44
C ASP A 212 10.28 -13.09 -4.94
N LEU A 213 10.79 -12.18 -5.77
CA LEU A 213 11.85 -11.25 -5.40
C LEU A 213 11.41 -10.31 -4.25
N LEU A 214 10.19 -9.78 -4.31
CA LEU A 214 9.64 -8.95 -3.25
C LEU A 214 9.44 -9.74 -1.95
N ALA A 215 8.96 -10.98 -2.04
CA ALA A 215 8.80 -11.87 -0.88
C ALA A 215 10.14 -12.13 -0.17
N GLU A 216 11.21 -12.37 -0.94
CA GLU A 216 12.57 -12.51 -0.39
C GLU A 216 13.01 -11.24 0.35
N ARG A 217 12.80 -10.07 -0.27
CA ARG A 217 13.14 -8.77 0.34
C ARG A 217 12.37 -8.53 1.64
N ILE A 218 11.09 -8.89 1.70
CA ILE A 218 10.26 -8.73 2.90
C ILE A 218 10.72 -9.70 4.00
N ARG A 219 11.07 -10.94 3.69
CA ARG A 219 11.64 -11.88 4.69
C ARG A 219 12.94 -11.36 5.27
N LEU A 220 13.86 -10.87 4.44
CA LEU A 220 15.10 -10.23 4.88
C LEU A 220 14.84 -8.98 5.75
N ALA A 221 13.79 -8.21 5.44
CA ALA A 221 13.41 -7.06 6.24
C ALA A 221 12.87 -7.47 7.62
N ASN A 222 12.05 -8.51 7.71
CA ASN A 222 11.60 -9.06 8.99
C ASN A 222 12.78 -9.59 9.82
N GLU A 223 13.69 -10.36 9.21
CA GLU A 223 14.91 -10.82 9.88
C GLU A 223 15.77 -9.65 10.39
N TYR A 224 15.90 -8.58 9.63
CA TYR A 224 16.60 -7.38 10.06
C TYR A 224 15.93 -6.73 11.28
N ILE A 225 14.58 -6.61 11.28
CA ILE A 225 13.83 -6.08 12.42
C ILE A 225 13.99 -6.97 13.65
N ASP A 226 13.89 -8.29 13.49
CA ASP A 226 14.02 -9.26 14.59
C ASP A 226 15.40 -9.18 15.25
N ASN A 227 16.46 -8.99 14.46
CA ASN A 227 17.80 -8.78 15.00
C ASN A 227 17.88 -7.46 15.81
N LEU A 228 17.28 -6.35 15.32
CA LEU A 228 17.26 -5.09 16.07
C LEU A 228 16.52 -5.20 17.40
N THR A 229 15.43 -5.97 17.44
CA THR A 229 14.61 -6.11 18.64
C THR A 229 15.17 -7.14 19.63
N SER A 230 15.98 -8.09 19.18
CA SER A 230 16.62 -9.11 20.03
C SER A 230 17.86 -8.59 20.74
N ASP A 231 18.63 -7.71 20.11
CA ASP A 231 19.85 -7.12 20.69
C ASP A 231 19.56 -6.02 21.74
N GLY A 232 18.29 -5.60 21.87
CA GLY A 232 17.83 -4.57 22.81
C GLY A 232 17.23 -5.10 24.12
N GLN A 233 17.24 -6.43 24.35
CA GLN A 233 16.70 -7.06 25.57
C GLN A 233 17.80 -7.45 26.57
#